data_64fa4a6d8dcdb5af15785d9992092ddb
#
_entry.id   64fa4a6d8dcdb5af15785d9992092ddb
#
_cell.length_a   1.000
_cell.length_b   1.000
_cell.length_c   1.000
_cell.angle_alpha   90.00
_cell.angle_beta   90.00
_cell.angle_gamma   90.00
#
_symmetry.space_group_name_H-M   'P 1'
#
loop_
_entity.id
_entity.type
_entity.pdbx_description
1 polymer ?
#
loop_
_entity_poly.entity_id
_entity_poly.type
_entity_poly.pdbx_seq_one_letter_code
_entity_poly.pdbx_strand_id
1 'polypeptide(L)'
;AVCLVSTPARAFYLPGVAPRDFQKDDDLQVKVNKLSSIKTQLPYDYYFLDYCKPEAIKNSAENLGEVLRGDRIENSVYNFKMRRDESCIVVCRTKLSAEAAKNFREKIDDEYRVNMILDNLPVVVPRQTREGSQPIFDHGYRVGYKVSISPSRLLLIET
;
A
#
# COMPACT_ATOMS: atom_id res chain seq x y z
N ALA A 1 0.81 31.79 -46.33
CA ALA A 1 1.50 30.67 -45.67
C ALA A 1 1.62 31.02 -44.18
N VAL A 2 0.84 30.37 -43.33
CA VAL A 2 0.92 30.52 -41.85
C VAL A 2 1.90 29.45 -41.37
N CYS A 3 3.10 29.86 -40.95
CA CYS A 3 4.04 28.97 -40.28
C CYS A 3 3.54 28.75 -38.84
N LEU A 4 3.02 27.57 -38.57
CA LEU A 4 2.75 27.09 -37.22
C LEU A 4 4.10 26.72 -36.57
N VAL A 5 4.64 27.61 -35.74
CA VAL A 5 5.78 27.32 -34.89
C VAL A 5 5.29 26.42 -33.75
N SER A 6 5.52 25.12 -33.89
CA SER A 6 5.29 24.16 -32.78
C SER A 6 6.40 24.35 -31.75
N THR A 7 6.12 25.04 -30.68
CA THR A 7 6.99 25.05 -29.50
C THR A 7 6.99 23.65 -28.89
N PRO A 8 8.15 23.04 -28.62
CA PRO A 8 8.19 21.74 -27.95
C PRO A 8 7.59 21.89 -26.54
N ALA A 9 6.51 21.16 -26.29
CA ALA A 9 5.94 21.07 -24.94
C ALA A 9 6.95 20.34 -24.07
N ARG A 10 7.57 21.06 -23.12
CA ARG A 10 8.41 20.43 -22.10
C ARG A 10 7.48 19.89 -21.01
N ALA A 11 7.38 18.56 -20.91
CA ALA A 11 6.72 17.93 -19.79
C ALA A 11 7.54 18.21 -18.52
N PHE A 12 6.86 18.75 -17.50
CA PHE A 12 7.46 18.97 -16.19
C PHE A 12 7.04 17.81 -15.28
N TYR A 13 8.01 17.08 -14.77
CA TYR A 13 7.81 16.06 -13.75
C TYR A 13 8.36 16.53 -12.41
N LEU A 14 7.66 16.20 -11.34
CA LEU A 14 8.19 16.42 -10.00
C LEU A 14 9.45 15.57 -9.80
N PRO A 15 10.53 16.07 -9.20
CA PRO A 15 11.71 15.26 -8.90
C PRO A 15 11.33 14.00 -8.12
N GLY A 16 11.77 12.84 -8.61
CA GLY A 16 11.45 11.52 -8.02
C GLY A 16 10.15 10.86 -8.50
N VAL A 17 9.37 11.55 -9.37
CA VAL A 17 8.07 11.03 -9.89
C VAL A 17 8.11 10.81 -11.40
N ALA A 18 9.27 10.93 -12.04
CA ALA A 18 9.42 10.68 -13.47
C ALA A 18 9.14 9.20 -13.79
N PRO A 19 8.39 8.89 -14.87
CA PRO A 19 8.15 7.52 -15.31
C PRO A 19 9.49 6.79 -15.52
N ARG A 20 9.52 5.52 -15.09
CA ARG A 20 10.67 4.64 -15.27
C ARG A 20 10.24 3.37 -15.98
N ASP A 21 11.01 2.98 -17.00
CA ASP A 21 10.82 1.70 -17.67
C ASP A 21 11.45 0.58 -16.85
N PHE A 22 10.69 -0.50 -16.62
CA PHE A 22 11.15 -1.69 -15.91
C PHE A 22 11.43 -2.83 -16.88
N GLN A 23 12.57 -3.47 -16.70
CA GLN A 23 12.92 -4.71 -17.40
C GLN A 23 12.35 -5.92 -16.64
N LYS A 24 12.39 -7.10 -17.28
CA LYS A 24 12.03 -8.35 -16.60
C LYS A 24 12.99 -8.59 -15.42
N ASP A 25 12.45 -9.03 -14.30
CA ASP A 25 13.15 -9.30 -13.03
C ASP A 25 13.71 -8.06 -12.29
N ASP A 26 13.43 -6.85 -12.77
CA ASP A 26 13.75 -5.63 -12.02
C ASP A 26 13.00 -5.58 -10.71
N ASP A 27 13.64 -4.99 -9.70
CA ASP A 27 13.06 -4.80 -8.37
C ASP A 27 12.05 -3.64 -8.37
N LEU A 28 10.83 -3.95 -7.93
CA LEU A 28 9.78 -2.97 -7.68
C LEU A 28 9.55 -2.87 -6.18
N GLN A 29 10.02 -1.79 -5.60
CA GLN A 29 9.83 -1.53 -4.18
C GLN A 29 8.42 -1.01 -3.91
N VAL A 30 7.69 -1.69 -3.06
CA VAL A 30 6.39 -1.23 -2.57
C VAL A 30 6.60 -0.13 -1.54
N LYS A 31 5.89 0.96 -1.69
CA LYS A 31 5.83 2.03 -0.69
C LYS A 31 4.54 1.97 0.07
N VAL A 32 4.59 2.38 1.31
CA VAL A 32 3.45 2.42 2.22
C VAL A 32 3.07 3.86 2.49
N ASN A 33 1.78 4.13 2.55
CA ASN A 33 1.27 5.45 2.78
C ASN A 33 0.61 5.52 4.17
N LYS A 34 -0.64 5.15 4.26
CA LYS A 34 -1.45 5.34 5.46
C LYS A 34 -2.38 4.17 5.73
N LEU A 35 -2.87 4.12 6.94
CA LEU A 35 -4.01 3.32 7.36
C LEU A 35 -5.26 4.18 7.24
N SER A 36 -6.28 3.70 6.58
CA SER A 36 -7.56 4.40 6.44
C SER A 36 -8.74 3.48 6.74
N SER A 37 -9.81 4.04 7.30
CA SER A 37 -11.06 3.34 7.56
C SER A 37 -12.24 4.20 7.14
N ILE A 38 -13.24 3.55 6.56
CA ILE A 38 -14.53 4.21 6.26
C ILE A 38 -15.39 4.39 7.51
N LYS A 39 -15.14 3.62 8.58
CA LYS A 39 -15.89 3.72 9.84
C LYS A 39 -15.51 4.95 10.66
N THR A 40 -14.20 5.16 10.84
CA THR A 40 -13.69 6.23 11.72
C THR A 40 -13.29 7.47 10.97
N GLN A 41 -12.97 7.36 9.67
CA GLN A 41 -12.46 8.41 8.80
C GLN A 41 -11.16 9.08 9.29
N LEU A 42 -10.51 8.53 10.32
CA LEU A 42 -9.23 9.01 10.84
C LEU A 42 -8.09 8.24 10.17
N PRO A 43 -7.20 8.91 9.46
CA PRO A 43 -6.00 8.27 8.91
C PRO A 43 -4.92 8.14 9.99
N TYR A 44 -4.10 7.09 9.89
CA TYR A 44 -2.89 6.90 10.68
C TYR A 44 -1.72 6.60 9.74
N ASP A 45 -0.50 6.96 10.17
CA ASP A 45 0.72 6.56 9.47
C ASP A 45 0.83 5.02 9.47
N TYR A 46 1.42 4.45 8.41
CA TYR A 46 1.57 2.99 8.31
C TYR A 46 2.29 2.39 9.51
N TYR A 47 3.41 3.02 9.90
CA TYR A 47 4.22 2.55 11.03
C TYR A 47 3.68 2.95 12.41
N PHE A 48 2.45 3.44 12.49
CA PHE A 48 1.70 3.53 13.75
C PHE A 48 1.46 2.13 14.34
N LEU A 49 1.27 1.13 13.49
CA LEU A 49 1.25 -0.27 13.89
C LEU A 49 2.65 -0.87 13.79
N ASP A 50 2.93 -1.86 14.64
CA ASP A 50 4.24 -2.53 14.69
C ASP A 50 4.42 -3.57 13.57
N TYR A 51 4.31 -3.08 12.32
CA TYR A 51 4.70 -3.84 11.14
C TYR A 51 6.22 -3.99 11.07
N CYS A 52 6.70 -4.91 10.24
CA CYS A 52 8.12 -5.00 9.93
C CYS A 52 8.64 -3.71 9.33
N LYS A 53 9.76 -3.23 9.85
CA LYS A 53 10.40 -1.98 9.43
C LYS A 53 11.67 -2.28 8.64
N PRO A 54 11.96 -1.51 7.57
CA PRO A 54 13.27 -1.55 6.93
C PRO A 54 14.34 -0.98 7.88
N GLU A 55 15.62 -1.21 7.58
CA GLU A 55 16.74 -0.70 8.40
C GLU A 55 16.68 0.82 8.60
N ALA A 56 16.24 1.55 7.57
CA ALA A 56 16.02 2.98 7.63
C ALA A 56 14.71 3.35 6.93
N ILE A 57 13.82 4.02 7.65
CA ILE A 57 12.58 4.56 7.07
C ILE A 57 12.94 5.83 6.32
N LYS A 58 12.66 5.86 5.02
CA LYS A 58 12.89 7.01 4.13
C LYS A 58 11.56 7.50 3.59
N ASN A 59 11.33 8.79 3.71
CA ASN A 59 10.20 9.44 3.05
C ASN A 59 10.54 9.64 1.56
N SER A 60 9.65 9.23 0.69
CA SER A 60 9.84 9.25 -0.75
C SER A 60 8.57 9.73 -1.43
N ALA A 61 8.61 10.93 -1.99
CA ALA A 61 7.48 11.46 -2.76
C ALA A 61 7.32 10.65 -4.06
N GLU A 62 6.15 10.06 -4.25
CA GLU A 62 5.79 9.39 -5.52
C GLU A 62 4.61 10.07 -6.21
N ASN A 63 3.59 10.45 -5.45
CA ASN A 63 2.38 11.02 -5.99
C ASN A 63 2.16 12.44 -5.45
N LEU A 64 2.11 13.41 -6.38
CA LEU A 64 1.95 14.82 -6.01
C LEU A 64 0.64 15.05 -5.21
N GLY A 65 -0.45 14.39 -5.58
CA GLY A 65 -1.74 14.56 -4.91
C GLY A 65 -1.70 14.13 -3.44
N GLU A 66 -1.00 13.06 -3.12
CA GLU A 66 -0.84 12.58 -1.75
C GLU A 66 0.13 13.46 -0.94
N VAL A 67 1.22 13.90 -1.56
CA VAL A 67 2.16 14.85 -0.94
C VAL A 67 1.46 16.17 -0.60
N LEU A 68 0.62 16.69 -1.49
CA LEU A 68 -0.15 17.91 -1.24
C LEU A 68 -1.20 17.74 -0.14
N ARG A 69 -1.68 16.53 0.11
CA ARG A 69 -2.55 16.21 1.26
C ARG A 69 -1.79 16.07 2.57
N GLY A 70 -0.46 16.12 2.54
CA GLY A 70 0.40 15.91 3.71
C GLY A 70 0.59 14.45 4.09
N ASP A 71 0.25 13.51 3.21
CA ASP A 71 0.45 12.09 3.44
C ASP A 71 1.94 11.74 3.40
N ARG A 72 2.38 10.86 4.30
CA ARG A 72 3.72 10.31 4.29
C ARG A 72 3.75 9.09 3.40
N ILE A 73 4.68 9.09 2.45
CA ILE A 73 4.96 7.93 1.60
C ILE A 73 6.34 7.41 2.01
N GLU A 74 6.37 6.23 2.58
CA GLU A 74 7.56 5.65 3.19
C GLU A 74 7.92 4.34 2.49
N ASN A 75 9.22 4.00 2.49
CA ASN A 75 9.68 2.71 2.00
C ASN A 75 9.20 1.58 2.92
N SER A 76 9.05 0.39 2.35
CA SER A 76 8.67 -0.80 3.09
C SER A 76 9.68 -1.93 2.90
N VAL A 77 9.45 -3.04 3.58
CA VAL A 77 10.23 -4.28 3.40
C VAL A 77 9.78 -5.09 2.17
N TYR A 78 8.67 -4.69 1.54
CA TYR A 78 8.10 -5.44 0.43
C TYR A 78 8.76 -5.07 -0.89
N ASN A 79 9.14 -6.09 -1.65
CA ASN A 79 9.77 -5.94 -2.96
C ASN A 79 9.21 -7.00 -3.91
N PHE A 80 8.78 -6.58 -5.10
CA PHE A 80 8.31 -7.47 -6.15
C PHE A 80 9.32 -7.50 -7.31
N LYS A 81 9.25 -8.57 -8.10
CA LYS A 81 10.02 -8.69 -9.34
C LYS A 81 9.11 -8.46 -10.55
N MET A 82 9.53 -7.57 -11.46
CA MET A 82 8.77 -7.29 -12.67
C MET A 82 8.55 -8.56 -13.50
N ARG A 83 7.31 -8.84 -13.88
CA ARG A 83 6.90 -9.99 -14.71
C ARG A 83 7.28 -11.35 -14.12
N ARG A 84 7.38 -11.46 -12.82
CA ARG A 84 7.61 -12.71 -12.12
C ARG A 84 6.42 -13.02 -11.21
N ASP A 85 5.81 -14.16 -11.45
CA ASP A 85 4.74 -14.65 -10.58
C ASP A 85 5.36 -15.28 -9.33
N GLU A 86 5.10 -14.67 -8.20
CA GLU A 86 5.56 -15.14 -6.89
C GLU A 86 4.34 -15.23 -5.97
N SER A 87 4.23 -16.34 -5.25
CA SER A 87 3.12 -16.56 -4.33
C SER A 87 3.64 -16.88 -2.93
N CYS A 88 3.05 -16.20 -1.94
CA CYS A 88 3.24 -16.50 -0.52
C CYS A 88 4.71 -16.43 -0.05
N ILE A 89 5.42 -15.37 -0.41
CA ILE A 89 6.78 -15.12 0.09
C ILE A 89 6.71 -14.49 1.47
N VAL A 90 7.31 -15.17 2.46
CA VAL A 90 7.45 -14.61 3.80
C VAL A 90 8.62 -13.63 3.81
N VAL A 91 8.33 -12.33 3.84
CA VAL A 91 9.34 -11.26 3.83
C VAL A 91 9.94 -11.06 5.23
N CYS A 92 9.11 -11.14 6.27
CA CYS A 92 9.56 -10.99 7.65
C CYS A 92 8.65 -11.71 8.63
N ARG A 93 9.12 -11.85 9.86
CA ARG A 93 8.34 -12.31 11.01
C ARG A 93 8.66 -11.46 12.20
N THR A 94 7.64 -10.93 12.87
CA THR A 94 7.79 -10.15 14.08
C THR A 94 6.96 -10.72 15.22
N LYS A 95 7.41 -10.51 16.44
CA LYS A 95 6.72 -10.92 17.64
C LYS A 95 6.08 -9.69 18.27
N LEU A 96 4.76 -9.63 18.28
CA LEU A 96 4.03 -8.50 18.84
C LEU A 96 4.04 -8.54 20.37
N SER A 97 4.18 -7.38 20.98
CA SER A 97 3.90 -7.17 22.40
C SER A 97 2.40 -7.23 22.68
N ALA A 98 2.00 -7.37 23.94
CA ALA A 98 0.57 -7.35 24.32
C ALA A 98 -0.11 -6.03 23.93
N GLU A 99 0.59 -4.92 24.04
CA GLU A 99 0.12 -3.58 23.67
C GLU A 99 -0.03 -3.45 22.15
N ALA A 100 0.99 -3.86 21.38
CA ALA A 100 0.92 -3.89 19.93
C ALA A 100 -0.23 -4.76 19.41
N ALA A 101 -0.42 -5.94 19.99
CA ALA A 101 -1.53 -6.83 19.64
C ALA A 101 -2.91 -6.19 19.94
N LYS A 102 -3.01 -5.38 21.00
CA LYS A 102 -4.23 -4.62 21.31
C LYS A 102 -4.48 -3.55 20.23
N ASN A 103 -3.45 -2.81 19.83
CA ASN A 103 -3.57 -1.79 18.78
C ASN A 103 -3.99 -2.40 17.44
N PHE A 104 -3.40 -3.54 17.05
CA PHE A 104 -3.84 -4.26 15.85
C PHE A 104 -5.30 -4.69 15.93
N ARG A 105 -5.73 -5.24 17.08
CA ARG A 105 -7.13 -5.65 17.29
C ARG A 105 -8.09 -4.49 17.13
N GLU A 106 -7.79 -3.33 17.71
CA GLU A 106 -8.60 -2.12 17.59
C GLU A 106 -8.72 -1.70 16.12
N LYS A 107 -7.60 -1.67 15.37
CA LYS A 107 -7.63 -1.30 13.94
C LYS A 107 -8.35 -2.33 13.07
N ILE A 108 -8.33 -3.61 13.44
CA ILE A 108 -9.11 -4.65 12.77
C ILE A 108 -10.61 -4.46 13.04
N ASP A 109 -11.01 -4.11 14.28
CA ASP A 109 -12.39 -3.85 14.65
C ASP A 109 -12.99 -2.65 13.94
N ASP A 110 -12.15 -1.64 13.72
CA ASP A 110 -12.49 -0.44 12.99
C ASP A 110 -12.33 -0.58 11.46
N GLU A 111 -12.05 -1.80 10.97
CA GLU A 111 -11.93 -2.12 9.54
C GLU A 111 -10.88 -1.29 8.79
N TYR A 112 -9.76 -0.99 9.43
CA TYR A 112 -8.69 -0.28 8.78
C TYR A 112 -8.09 -1.07 7.62
N ARG A 113 -7.69 -0.33 6.60
CA ARG A 113 -6.99 -0.83 5.42
C ARG A 113 -5.64 -0.14 5.29
N VAL A 114 -4.67 -0.91 4.85
CA VAL A 114 -3.32 -0.44 4.53
C VAL A 114 -3.31 0.07 3.10
N ASN A 115 -2.95 1.33 2.89
CA ASN A 115 -2.76 1.89 1.55
C ASN A 115 -1.29 1.76 1.15
N MET A 116 -1.05 1.15 0.01
CA MET A 116 0.27 0.93 -0.57
C MET A 116 0.33 1.51 -1.98
N ILE A 117 1.54 1.84 -2.40
CA ILE A 117 1.82 2.41 -3.72
C ILE A 117 2.90 1.57 -4.38
N LEU A 118 2.69 1.25 -5.64
CA LEU A 118 3.64 0.55 -6.49
C LEU A 118 3.74 1.31 -7.81
N ASP A 119 4.94 1.79 -8.13
CA ASP A 119 5.19 2.57 -9.35
C ASP A 119 4.16 3.69 -9.58
N ASN A 120 3.99 4.56 -8.58
CA ASN A 120 3.04 5.67 -8.57
C ASN A 120 1.54 5.29 -8.61
N LEU A 121 1.20 4.01 -8.62
CA LEU A 121 -0.17 3.52 -8.65
C LEU A 121 -0.58 2.92 -7.30
N PRO A 122 -1.82 3.15 -6.87
CA PRO A 122 -2.32 2.52 -5.66
C PRO A 122 -2.47 1.02 -5.86
N VAL A 123 -2.05 0.24 -4.87
CA VAL A 123 -2.25 -1.21 -4.86
C VAL A 123 -3.71 -1.50 -4.52
N VAL A 124 -4.36 -2.33 -5.34
CA VAL A 124 -5.77 -2.69 -5.20
C VAL A 124 -5.96 -4.20 -5.14
N VAL A 125 -7.02 -4.63 -4.46
CA VAL A 125 -7.42 -6.03 -4.35
C VAL A 125 -8.66 -6.27 -5.19
N PRO A 126 -8.63 -7.19 -6.18
CA PRO A 126 -9.82 -7.52 -6.95
C PRO A 126 -10.79 -8.33 -6.07
N ARG A 127 -12.04 -7.89 -6.03
CA ARG A 127 -13.13 -8.60 -5.36
C ARG A 127 -14.15 -9.07 -6.38
N GLN A 128 -14.38 -10.38 -6.42
CA GLN A 128 -15.43 -10.94 -7.30
C GLN A 128 -16.81 -10.65 -6.71
N THR A 129 -17.70 -10.18 -7.55
CA THR A 129 -19.11 -10.01 -7.21
C THR A 129 -19.86 -11.30 -7.50
N ARG A 130 -20.87 -11.64 -6.68
CA ARG A 130 -21.66 -12.88 -6.82
C ARG A 130 -22.42 -13.02 -8.15
N GLU A 131 -22.60 -11.94 -8.87
CA GLU A 131 -23.42 -11.88 -10.11
C GLU A 131 -22.61 -12.01 -11.41
N GLY A 132 -21.35 -12.46 -11.36
CA GLY A 132 -20.54 -12.66 -12.58
C GLY A 132 -20.22 -11.39 -13.37
N SER A 133 -20.51 -10.21 -12.82
CA SER A 133 -20.12 -8.92 -13.37
C SER A 133 -18.63 -8.64 -13.17
N GLN A 134 -18.14 -7.58 -13.78
CA GLN A 134 -16.73 -7.20 -13.70
C GLN A 134 -16.22 -7.11 -12.25
N PRO A 135 -14.94 -7.45 -11.99
CA PRO A 135 -14.37 -7.39 -10.66
C PRO A 135 -14.39 -5.94 -10.14
N ILE A 136 -14.78 -5.79 -8.88
CA ILE A 136 -14.65 -4.51 -8.16
C ILE A 136 -13.26 -4.47 -7.54
N PHE A 137 -12.59 -3.34 -7.63
CA PHE A 137 -11.26 -3.14 -7.06
C PHE A 137 -11.36 -2.36 -5.76
N ASP A 138 -11.02 -3.02 -4.66
CA ASP A 138 -10.94 -2.40 -3.34
C ASP A 138 -9.55 -1.78 -3.16
N HIS A 139 -9.47 -0.54 -2.70
CA HIS A 139 -8.20 0.11 -2.38
C HIS A 139 -7.59 -0.48 -1.11
N GLY A 140 -6.32 -0.82 -1.18
CA GLY A 140 -5.52 -1.31 -0.06
C GLY A 140 -5.96 -2.67 0.49
N TYR A 141 -5.19 -3.15 1.45
CA TYR A 141 -5.41 -4.43 2.13
C TYR A 141 -6.02 -4.21 3.51
N ARG A 142 -6.86 -5.10 3.97
CA ARG A 142 -7.32 -5.07 5.36
C ARG A 142 -6.16 -5.34 6.31
N VAL A 143 -6.11 -4.64 7.43
CA VAL A 143 -5.12 -4.90 8.50
C VAL A 143 -5.22 -6.33 9.02
N GLY A 144 -6.41 -6.92 8.98
CA GLY A 144 -6.65 -8.32 9.34
C GLY A 144 -8.13 -8.65 9.48
N TYR A 145 -8.39 -9.89 9.90
CA TYR A 145 -9.73 -10.42 10.08
C TYR A 145 -9.87 -11.07 11.46
N LYS A 146 -11.09 -11.04 11.99
CA LYS A 146 -11.46 -11.86 13.16
C LYS A 146 -12.01 -13.18 12.70
N VAL A 147 -11.33 -14.26 13.04
CA VAL A 147 -11.83 -15.61 12.83
C VAL A 147 -12.36 -16.15 14.15
N SER A 148 -13.66 -16.48 14.21
CA SER A 148 -14.26 -17.17 15.35
C SER A 148 -14.14 -18.67 15.12
N ILE A 149 -13.11 -19.28 15.71
CA ILE A 149 -13.05 -20.73 15.84
C ILE A 149 -13.54 -21.03 17.26
N SER A 150 -14.67 -21.75 17.38
CA SER A 150 -15.16 -22.18 18.69
C SER A 150 -14.15 -23.17 19.32
N PRO A 151 -13.70 -22.99 20.57
CA PRO A 151 -13.99 -21.98 21.58
C PRO A 151 -12.96 -20.86 21.76
N SER A 152 -11.94 -20.77 20.89
CA SER A 152 -10.90 -19.76 20.98
C SER A 152 -10.95 -18.79 19.80
N ARG A 153 -10.92 -17.47 20.08
CA ARG A 153 -10.84 -16.45 19.05
C ARG A 153 -9.41 -16.35 18.54
N LEU A 154 -9.15 -16.76 17.32
CA LEU A 154 -7.89 -16.54 16.63
C LEU A 154 -7.96 -15.22 15.87
N LEU A 155 -6.99 -14.37 16.08
CA LEU A 155 -6.80 -13.14 15.30
C LEU A 155 -5.83 -13.46 14.17
N LEU A 156 -6.31 -13.48 12.94
CA LEU A 156 -5.44 -13.56 11.76
C LEU A 156 -5.09 -12.14 11.32
N ILE A 157 -3.81 -11.82 11.39
CA ILE A 157 -3.23 -10.61 10.83
C ILE A 157 -2.60 -11.04 9.50
N GLU A 158 -3.23 -10.66 8.40
CA GLU A 158 -2.64 -10.82 7.07
C GLU A 158 -1.80 -9.59 6.76
N THR A 159 -0.53 -9.80 6.56
CA THR A 159 0.42 -8.82 6.01
C THR A 159 1.08 -9.37 4.77
#